data_aed947bacf11282665bf44515f968a9d
#
_entry.id   aed947bacf11282665bf44515f968a9d
#
_cell.length_a   1.000
_cell.length_b   1.000
_cell.length_c   1.000
_cell.angle_alpha   90.00
_cell.angle_beta   90.00
_cell.angle_gamma   90.00
#
_symmetry.space_group_name_H-M   'P 1'
#
loop_
_entity.id
_entity.type
_entity.pdbx_description
1 polymer ?
#
loop_
_entity_poly.entity_id
_entity_poly.type
_entity_poly.pdbx_seq_one_letter_code
_entity_poly.pdbx_strand_id
1 'polypeptide(L)'
;WIEINKKYNSKTWDFDLTAKRIIAWLSSYNLTFEDSDENYKKKFNMMIQKQTNHLINEINKTKVYDDKLIGCAAIILVSLCYKFDKNQLTNALNILKKISRVSLDNTGFPKTRNIKQLTFYLKYFILIREWFKEAQIIVPENVEETIYYLGQGYSFIWQNVNTDLFFNGNSNSNNQEFDNYLKRLGYKFKNDNQDFGGYIICRDKKTCLALDAGSTPNSKFTENYQSGALSFEIIRNQKKLISNCGYFGENDKLNQISKSSATHNTLVIDDHSSSYINNSSMIHRGLKILKKKIIFEKNYWKVELAHDGYLKKYDSIHE
;
A
#
# COMPACT_ATOMS: atom_id res chain seq x y z
N TRP A 1 -25.09 0.31 18.08
CA TRP A 1 -24.04 1.31 17.86
C TRP A 1 -24.62 2.70 17.59
N ILE A 2 -25.60 2.82 16.68
CA ILE A 2 -26.19 4.12 16.28
C ILE A 2 -26.75 4.88 17.48
N GLU A 3 -27.47 4.23 18.38
CA GLU A 3 -28.09 4.88 19.56
C GLU A 3 -27.03 5.37 20.57
N ILE A 4 -25.96 4.58 20.77
CA ILE A 4 -24.91 4.89 21.76
C ILE A 4 -23.98 5.97 21.26
N ASN A 5 -23.66 5.97 19.95
CA ASN A 5 -22.63 6.83 19.33
C ASN A 5 -23.19 7.92 18.40
N LYS A 6 -24.41 8.36 18.63
CA LYS A 6 -25.04 9.42 17.82
C LYS A 6 -24.40 10.80 17.96
N LYS A 7 -23.62 11.04 19.01
CA LYS A 7 -22.82 12.25 19.21
C LYS A 7 -21.35 11.95 18.86
N TYR A 8 -20.64 12.99 18.43
CA TYR A 8 -19.22 12.91 18.16
C TYR A 8 -18.45 12.43 19.42
N ASN A 9 -17.54 11.50 19.19
CA ASN A 9 -16.58 11.00 20.17
C ASN A 9 -15.27 10.67 19.45
N SER A 10 -14.15 11.20 19.91
CA SER A 10 -12.84 11.06 19.24
C SER A 10 -12.42 9.61 19.02
N LYS A 11 -12.77 8.68 19.93
CA LYS A 11 -12.43 7.26 19.79
C LYS A 11 -13.28 6.52 18.75
N THR A 12 -14.57 6.86 18.67
CA THR A 12 -15.52 6.13 17.81
C THR A 12 -15.76 6.82 16.47
N TRP A 13 -15.40 8.10 16.37
CA TRP A 13 -15.50 8.93 15.16
C TRP A 13 -14.14 9.29 14.60
N ASP A 14 -13.11 8.53 14.95
CA ASP A 14 -11.82 8.65 14.32
C ASP A 14 -11.97 8.51 12.79
N PHE A 15 -11.16 9.26 12.03
CA PHE A 15 -11.38 9.49 10.61
C PHE A 15 -11.39 8.18 9.80
N ASP A 16 -10.37 7.35 9.97
CA ASP A 16 -10.24 6.10 9.22
C ASP A 16 -11.28 5.08 9.67
N LEU A 17 -11.56 4.98 10.97
CA LEU A 17 -12.61 4.09 11.53
C LEU A 17 -14.00 4.48 11.03
N THR A 18 -14.26 5.78 10.93
CA THR A 18 -15.55 6.29 10.40
C THR A 18 -15.70 5.94 8.92
N ALA A 19 -14.67 6.13 8.12
CA ALA A 19 -14.66 5.77 6.71
C ALA A 19 -14.85 4.27 6.49
N LYS A 20 -14.09 3.43 7.21
CA LYS A 20 -14.23 1.97 7.16
C LYS A 20 -15.63 1.51 7.56
N ARG A 21 -16.23 2.13 8.57
CA ARG A 21 -17.60 1.82 9.04
C ARG A 21 -18.64 2.14 7.98
N ILE A 22 -18.57 3.30 7.35
CA ILE A 22 -19.48 3.69 6.26
C ILE A 22 -19.39 2.66 5.13
N ILE A 23 -18.16 2.33 4.71
CA ILE A 23 -17.93 1.32 3.66
C ILE A 23 -18.53 -0.03 4.08
N ALA A 24 -18.25 -0.50 5.29
CA ALA A 24 -18.75 -1.78 5.78
C ALA A 24 -20.29 -1.82 5.83
N TRP A 25 -20.94 -0.76 6.32
CA TRP A 25 -22.38 -0.70 6.44
C TRP A 25 -23.07 -0.67 5.08
N LEU A 26 -22.57 0.11 4.13
CA LEU A 26 -23.16 0.21 2.80
C LEU A 26 -22.85 -1.02 1.93
N SER A 27 -21.64 -1.58 2.03
CA SER A 27 -21.28 -2.80 1.30
C SER A 27 -21.99 -4.05 1.83
N SER A 28 -22.54 -4.00 3.05
CA SER A 28 -23.32 -5.07 3.66
C SER A 28 -24.79 -4.68 3.79
N TYR A 29 -25.31 -3.96 2.81
CA TYR A 29 -26.67 -3.40 2.78
C TYR A 29 -27.75 -4.41 3.16
N ASN A 30 -27.69 -5.61 2.61
CA ASN A 30 -28.65 -6.70 2.88
C ASN A 30 -28.71 -7.06 4.39
N LEU A 31 -27.58 -7.00 5.08
CA LEU A 31 -27.49 -7.32 6.51
C LEU A 31 -27.79 -6.12 7.43
N THR A 32 -27.53 -4.92 6.95
CA THR A 32 -27.54 -3.71 7.80
C THR A 32 -28.76 -2.84 7.63
N PHE A 33 -29.52 -3.01 6.55
CA PHE A 33 -30.57 -2.06 6.18
C PHE A 33 -31.82 -2.71 5.55
N GLU A 34 -31.70 -3.68 4.65
CA GLU A 34 -32.76 -4.10 3.73
C GLU A 34 -34.02 -4.52 4.45
N ASP A 35 -33.93 -5.46 5.39
CA ASP A 35 -35.05 -6.03 6.14
C ASP A 35 -35.39 -5.28 7.42
N SER A 36 -34.87 -4.06 7.61
CA SER A 36 -35.09 -3.28 8.83
C SER A 36 -36.40 -2.48 8.77
N ASP A 37 -36.93 -2.11 9.96
CA ASP A 37 -38.08 -1.22 10.05
C ASP A 37 -37.76 0.21 9.61
N GLU A 38 -38.80 0.97 9.26
CA GLU A 38 -38.66 2.34 8.72
C GLU A 38 -38.03 3.31 9.73
N ASN A 39 -38.24 3.13 11.03
CA ASN A 39 -37.63 3.98 12.05
C ASN A 39 -36.10 3.76 12.10
N TYR A 40 -35.67 2.48 12.03
CA TYR A 40 -34.26 2.16 11.94
C TYR A 40 -33.62 2.70 10.65
N LYS A 41 -34.27 2.50 9.49
CA LYS A 41 -33.79 3.03 8.20
C LYS A 41 -33.57 4.54 8.25
N LYS A 42 -34.50 5.26 8.85
CA LYS A 42 -34.38 6.72 9.03
C LYS A 42 -33.18 7.10 9.91
N LYS A 43 -33.01 6.42 11.04
CA LYS A 43 -31.86 6.64 11.94
C LYS A 43 -30.53 6.29 11.26
N PHE A 44 -30.49 5.19 10.51
CA PHE A 44 -29.33 4.75 9.74
C PHE A 44 -28.91 5.82 8.72
N ASN A 45 -29.84 6.27 7.88
CA ASN A 45 -29.58 7.30 6.88
C ASN A 45 -29.09 8.61 7.49
N MET A 46 -29.69 9.06 8.61
CA MET A 46 -29.23 10.22 9.35
C MET A 46 -27.79 10.05 9.88
N MET A 47 -27.44 8.83 10.32
CA MET A 47 -26.10 8.55 10.82
C MET A 47 -25.07 8.52 9.68
N ILE A 48 -25.37 7.89 8.55
CA ILE A 48 -24.53 7.94 7.35
C ILE A 48 -24.27 9.39 6.94
N GLN A 49 -25.30 10.21 6.86
CA GLN A 49 -25.15 11.62 6.50
C GLN A 49 -24.24 12.40 7.48
N LYS A 50 -24.44 12.21 8.80
CA LYS A 50 -23.59 12.85 9.82
C LYS A 50 -22.12 12.45 9.70
N GLN A 51 -21.86 11.13 9.55
CA GLN A 51 -20.51 10.61 9.43
C GLN A 51 -19.84 11.07 8.13
N THR A 52 -20.58 11.10 7.03
CA THR A 52 -20.07 11.61 5.75
C THR A 52 -19.71 13.10 5.85
N ASN A 53 -20.53 13.92 6.47
CA ASN A 53 -20.22 15.33 6.71
C ASN A 53 -18.97 15.50 7.58
N HIS A 54 -18.79 14.64 8.59
CA HIS A 54 -17.56 14.61 9.40
C HIS A 54 -16.35 14.32 8.52
N LEU A 55 -16.38 13.27 7.67
CA LEU A 55 -15.29 12.96 6.76
C LEU A 55 -14.98 14.11 5.79
N ILE A 56 -15.99 14.74 5.21
CA ILE A 56 -15.80 15.88 4.29
C ILE A 56 -15.09 17.06 4.99
N ASN A 57 -15.43 17.34 6.24
CA ASN A 57 -14.82 18.41 7.01
C ASN A 57 -13.38 18.12 7.44
N GLU A 58 -13.04 16.83 7.67
CA GLU A 58 -11.74 16.43 8.19
C GLU A 58 -10.74 15.98 7.10
N ILE A 59 -11.19 15.62 5.90
CA ILE A 59 -10.34 15.01 4.86
C ILE A 59 -9.16 15.90 4.45
N ASN A 60 -9.34 17.21 4.42
CA ASN A 60 -8.27 18.14 4.08
C ASN A 60 -7.25 18.32 5.23
N LYS A 61 -7.65 18.08 6.47
CA LYS A 61 -6.82 18.17 7.67
C LYS A 61 -6.01 16.90 7.91
N THR A 62 -6.52 15.75 7.46
CA THR A 62 -5.85 14.46 7.56
C THR A 62 -4.52 14.50 6.82
N LYS A 63 -3.42 14.12 7.48
CA LYS A 63 -2.08 14.17 6.89
C LYS A 63 -1.68 12.86 6.20
N VAL A 64 -2.17 11.73 6.71
CA VAL A 64 -1.86 10.39 6.21
C VAL A 64 -2.62 10.14 4.91
N TYR A 65 -1.90 9.80 3.84
CA TYR A 65 -2.50 9.59 2.52
C TYR A 65 -3.36 8.33 2.45
N ASP A 66 -3.01 7.30 3.20
CA ASP A 66 -3.77 6.05 3.28
C ASP A 66 -5.16 6.31 3.89
N ASP A 67 -5.23 7.10 4.97
CA ASP A 67 -6.50 7.50 5.58
C ASP A 67 -7.33 8.37 4.64
N LYS A 68 -6.68 9.31 3.93
CA LYS A 68 -7.37 10.09 2.89
C LYS A 68 -7.98 9.23 1.80
N LEU A 69 -7.28 8.17 1.38
CA LEU A 69 -7.78 7.24 0.37
C LEU A 69 -9.06 6.55 0.87
N ILE A 70 -9.05 6.03 2.10
CA ILE A 70 -10.23 5.39 2.69
C ILE A 70 -11.37 6.40 2.81
N GLY A 71 -11.09 7.62 3.28
CA GLY A 71 -12.06 8.70 3.37
C GLY A 71 -12.69 9.06 2.02
N CYS A 72 -11.87 9.20 0.97
CA CYS A 72 -12.35 9.41 -0.40
C CYS A 72 -13.26 8.27 -0.86
N ALA A 73 -12.84 7.02 -0.63
CA ALA A 73 -13.62 5.84 -1.01
C ALA A 73 -15.00 5.84 -0.32
N ALA A 74 -15.06 6.17 0.98
CA ALA A 74 -16.32 6.26 1.72
C ALA A 74 -17.23 7.37 1.17
N ILE A 75 -16.68 8.56 0.92
CA ILE A 75 -17.45 9.70 0.38
C ILE A 75 -17.97 9.37 -1.03
N ILE A 76 -17.14 8.74 -1.88
CA ILE A 76 -17.56 8.30 -3.22
C ILE A 76 -18.71 7.30 -3.12
N LEU A 77 -18.58 6.26 -2.28
CA LEU A 77 -19.62 5.25 -2.10
C LEU A 77 -20.94 5.88 -1.67
N VAL A 78 -20.91 6.75 -0.65
CA VAL A 78 -22.12 7.47 -0.20
C VAL A 78 -22.72 8.33 -1.32
N SER A 79 -21.89 9.03 -2.08
CA SER A 79 -22.37 9.89 -3.18
C SER A 79 -23.03 9.07 -4.31
N LEU A 80 -22.57 7.85 -4.55
CA LEU A 80 -23.17 6.94 -5.52
C LEU A 80 -24.51 6.35 -5.02
N CYS A 81 -24.58 5.97 -3.72
CA CYS A 81 -25.78 5.37 -3.13
C CYS A 81 -26.92 6.39 -2.94
N TYR A 82 -26.62 7.60 -2.48
CA TYR A 82 -27.63 8.55 -2.04
C TYR A 82 -27.87 9.70 -3.03
N LYS A 83 -27.14 9.75 -4.14
CA LYS A 83 -27.21 10.82 -5.15
C LYS A 83 -27.19 12.24 -4.52
N PHE A 84 -26.43 12.38 -3.43
CA PHE A 84 -26.21 13.67 -2.79
C PHE A 84 -25.53 14.66 -3.75
N ASP A 85 -25.17 15.82 -3.26
CA ASP A 85 -24.58 16.90 -4.05
C ASP A 85 -23.46 16.40 -4.98
N LYS A 86 -23.61 16.64 -6.30
CA LYS A 86 -22.60 16.28 -7.32
C LYS A 86 -21.22 16.87 -7.02
N ASN A 87 -21.17 18.00 -6.31
CA ASN A 87 -19.91 18.63 -5.90
C ASN A 87 -19.11 17.74 -4.93
N GLN A 88 -19.78 16.97 -4.06
CA GLN A 88 -19.09 16.08 -3.12
C GLN A 88 -18.35 14.95 -3.85
N LEU A 89 -19.00 14.31 -4.82
CA LEU A 89 -18.37 13.29 -5.66
C LEU A 89 -17.18 13.86 -6.43
N THR A 90 -17.36 15.00 -7.08
CA THR A 90 -16.30 15.67 -7.85
C THR A 90 -15.11 16.04 -6.96
N ASN A 91 -15.35 16.58 -5.78
CA ASN A 91 -14.30 16.93 -4.82
C ASN A 91 -13.54 15.68 -4.33
N ALA A 92 -14.26 14.61 -3.99
CA ALA A 92 -13.62 13.34 -3.57
C ALA A 92 -12.76 12.74 -4.70
N LEU A 93 -13.22 12.77 -5.94
CA LEU A 93 -12.45 12.32 -7.10
C LEU A 93 -11.19 13.17 -7.35
N ASN A 94 -11.30 14.50 -7.16
CA ASN A 94 -10.13 15.39 -7.25
C ASN A 94 -9.09 15.10 -6.18
N ILE A 95 -9.52 14.84 -4.93
CA ILE A 95 -8.62 14.43 -3.85
C ILE A 95 -8.00 13.06 -4.17
N LEU A 96 -8.77 12.09 -4.64
CA LEU A 96 -8.29 10.78 -5.05
C LEU A 96 -7.20 10.88 -6.13
N LYS A 97 -7.43 11.70 -7.17
CA LYS A 97 -6.44 11.99 -8.21
C LYS A 97 -5.17 12.63 -7.65
N LYS A 98 -5.29 13.52 -6.67
CA LYS A 98 -4.15 14.14 -5.98
C LYS A 98 -3.36 13.09 -5.18
N ILE A 99 -4.04 12.18 -4.47
CA ILE A 99 -3.41 11.08 -3.72
C ILE A 99 -2.55 10.23 -4.67
N SER A 100 -3.10 9.77 -5.80
CA SER A 100 -2.35 8.96 -6.78
C SER A 100 -1.06 9.69 -7.22
N ARG A 101 -1.18 10.95 -7.64
CA ARG A 101 -0.03 11.74 -8.14
C ARG A 101 1.05 11.97 -7.07
N VAL A 102 0.66 12.14 -5.82
CA VAL A 102 1.60 12.41 -4.72
C VAL A 102 2.25 11.13 -4.23
N SER A 103 1.48 10.05 -4.07
CA SER A 103 1.93 8.83 -3.39
C SER A 103 2.56 7.79 -4.31
N LEU A 104 2.26 7.83 -5.62
CA LEU A 104 2.81 6.91 -6.60
C LEU A 104 3.94 7.57 -7.41
N ASP A 105 4.89 6.76 -7.84
CA ASP A 105 5.93 7.17 -8.79
C ASP A 105 5.42 7.09 -10.26
N ASN A 106 6.30 7.34 -11.21
CA ASN A 106 5.95 7.33 -12.63
C ASN A 106 5.59 5.95 -13.17
N THR A 107 5.90 4.89 -12.44
CA THR A 107 5.55 3.50 -12.78
C THR A 107 4.26 3.04 -12.10
N GLY A 108 3.70 3.88 -11.22
CA GLY A 108 2.55 3.57 -10.38
C GLY A 108 2.89 2.77 -9.13
N PHE A 109 4.17 2.62 -8.80
CA PHE A 109 4.57 2.01 -7.53
C PHE A 109 4.54 3.06 -6.39
N PRO A 110 4.19 2.66 -5.13
CA PRO A 110 4.23 3.59 -4.00
C PRO A 110 5.63 4.18 -3.78
N LYS A 111 5.72 5.51 -3.66
CA LYS A 111 6.98 6.21 -3.37
C LYS A 111 7.60 5.82 -2.01
N THR A 112 6.81 5.28 -1.12
CA THR A 112 7.28 4.66 0.13
C THR A 112 8.06 3.38 -0.11
N ARG A 113 7.95 2.77 -1.29
CA ARG A 113 8.41 1.44 -1.63
C ARG A 113 7.78 0.32 -0.77
N ASN A 114 6.73 0.63 -0.03
CA ASN A 114 6.02 -0.33 0.81
C ASN A 114 5.09 -1.21 -0.04
N ILE A 115 5.36 -2.51 -0.06
CA ILE A 115 4.59 -3.51 -0.81
C ILE A 115 3.15 -3.62 -0.28
N LYS A 116 2.95 -3.51 1.05
CA LYS A 116 1.63 -3.54 1.67
C LYS A 116 0.77 -2.36 1.21
N GLN A 117 1.37 -1.17 1.06
CA GLN A 117 0.68 0.01 0.56
C GLN A 117 0.25 -0.15 -0.90
N LEU A 118 1.05 -0.81 -1.73
CA LEU A 118 0.67 -1.14 -3.11
C LEU A 118 -0.63 -1.93 -3.17
N THR A 119 -0.72 -3.04 -2.41
CA THR A 119 -1.92 -3.89 -2.34
C THR A 119 -3.11 -3.12 -1.76
N PHE A 120 -2.87 -2.31 -0.73
CA PHE A 120 -3.89 -1.48 -0.10
C PHE A 120 -4.49 -0.47 -1.09
N TYR A 121 -3.67 0.24 -1.86
CA TYR A 121 -4.15 1.18 -2.87
C TYR A 121 -4.93 0.47 -3.97
N LEU A 122 -4.37 -0.61 -4.51
CA LEU A 122 -5.05 -1.40 -5.54
C LEU A 122 -6.44 -1.86 -5.07
N LYS A 123 -6.56 -2.35 -3.85
CA LYS A 123 -7.84 -2.77 -3.25
C LYS A 123 -8.87 -1.65 -3.26
N TYR A 124 -8.53 -0.47 -2.77
CA TYR A 124 -9.50 0.64 -2.69
C TYR A 124 -9.86 1.21 -4.06
N PHE A 125 -8.90 1.29 -4.99
CA PHE A 125 -9.20 1.73 -6.36
C PHE A 125 -10.13 0.74 -7.08
N ILE A 126 -9.95 -0.56 -6.90
CA ILE A 126 -10.86 -1.60 -7.43
C ILE A 126 -12.24 -1.48 -6.80
N LEU A 127 -12.36 -1.33 -5.48
CA LEU A 127 -13.65 -1.13 -4.83
C LEU A 127 -14.38 0.08 -5.41
N ILE A 128 -13.70 1.22 -5.55
CA ILE A 128 -14.27 2.43 -6.17
C ILE A 128 -14.77 2.11 -7.59
N ARG A 129 -13.96 1.44 -8.41
CA ARG A 129 -14.33 1.07 -9.77
C ARG A 129 -15.58 0.20 -9.81
N GLU A 130 -15.64 -0.83 -8.97
CA GLU A 130 -16.80 -1.73 -8.94
C GLU A 130 -18.07 -1.00 -8.48
N TRP A 131 -18.00 -0.10 -7.50
CA TRP A 131 -19.14 0.73 -7.09
C TRP A 131 -19.64 1.66 -8.21
N PHE A 132 -18.76 2.24 -9.03
CA PHE A 132 -19.17 3.00 -10.22
C PHE A 132 -19.94 2.12 -11.21
N LYS A 133 -19.47 0.88 -11.44
CA LYS A 133 -20.14 -0.08 -12.32
C LYS A 133 -21.52 -0.49 -11.77
N GLU A 134 -21.62 -0.81 -10.49
CA GLU A 134 -22.87 -1.15 -9.82
C GLU A 134 -23.88 0.01 -9.90
N ALA A 135 -23.40 1.24 -9.76
CA ALA A 135 -24.21 2.44 -9.92
C ALA A 135 -24.57 2.76 -11.39
N GLN A 136 -24.04 2.01 -12.36
CA GLN A 136 -24.19 2.23 -13.80
C GLN A 136 -23.68 3.63 -14.25
N ILE A 137 -22.62 4.12 -13.60
CA ILE A 137 -21.98 5.40 -13.88
C ILE A 137 -20.62 5.13 -14.52
N ILE A 138 -20.23 5.97 -15.48
CA ILE A 138 -18.94 5.86 -16.16
C ILE A 138 -17.81 5.98 -15.13
N VAL A 139 -16.92 4.98 -15.12
CA VAL A 139 -15.73 5.00 -14.25
C VAL A 139 -14.80 6.13 -14.71
N PRO A 140 -14.31 6.98 -13.80
CA PRO A 140 -13.34 8.01 -14.16
C PRO A 140 -12.04 7.42 -14.72
N GLU A 141 -11.52 7.98 -15.81
CA GLU A 141 -10.32 7.51 -16.51
C GLU A 141 -9.11 7.38 -15.57
N ASN A 142 -8.91 8.35 -14.68
CA ASN A 142 -7.81 8.30 -13.72
C ASN A 142 -7.91 7.14 -12.71
N VAL A 143 -9.10 6.59 -12.46
CA VAL A 143 -9.30 5.40 -11.63
C VAL A 143 -8.84 4.16 -12.41
N GLU A 144 -9.27 4.02 -13.67
CA GLU A 144 -8.84 2.91 -14.54
C GLU A 144 -7.33 2.91 -14.77
N GLU A 145 -6.76 4.08 -15.07
CA GLU A 145 -5.32 4.26 -15.24
C GLU A 145 -4.54 3.88 -13.98
N THR A 146 -4.99 4.34 -12.80
CA THR A 146 -4.32 4.01 -11.53
C THR A 146 -4.40 2.52 -11.24
N ILE A 147 -5.53 1.86 -11.48
CA ILE A 147 -5.68 0.39 -11.34
C ILE A 147 -4.71 -0.34 -12.26
N TYR A 148 -4.57 0.11 -13.52
CA TYR A 148 -3.63 -0.50 -14.46
C TYR A 148 -2.19 -0.50 -13.91
N TYR A 149 -1.69 0.65 -13.49
CA TYR A 149 -0.32 0.78 -12.97
C TYR A 149 -0.10 0.05 -11.65
N LEU A 150 -1.02 0.18 -10.69
CA LEU A 150 -0.97 -0.58 -9.43
C LEU A 150 -1.03 -2.09 -9.67
N GLY A 151 -1.83 -2.52 -10.66
CA GLY A 151 -1.94 -3.91 -11.06
C GLY A 151 -0.64 -4.47 -11.65
N GLN A 152 0.11 -3.66 -12.41
CA GLN A 152 1.46 -4.04 -12.88
C GLN A 152 2.39 -4.31 -11.69
N GLY A 153 2.40 -3.42 -10.71
CA GLY A 153 3.19 -3.60 -9.48
C GLY A 153 2.76 -4.83 -8.67
N TYR A 154 1.45 -5.06 -8.54
CA TYR A 154 0.91 -6.23 -7.86
C TYR A 154 1.28 -7.55 -8.56
N SER A 155 1.17 -7.59 -9.89
CA SER A 155 1.59 -8.75 -10.67
C SER A 155 3.09 -9.04 -10.49
N PHE A 156 3.92 -8.00 -10.52
CA PHE A 156 5.36 -8.12 -10.32
C PHE A 156 5.72 -8.69 -8.95
N ILE A 157 5.16 -8.12 -7.86
CA ILE A 157 5.54 -8.45 -6.48
C ILE A 157 4.86 -9.73 -5.98
N TRP A 158 3.59 -9.95 -6.33
CA TRP A 158 2.82 -11.05 -5.76
C TRP A 158 2.57 -12.18 -6.76
N GLN A 159 1.90 -11.92 -7.86
CA GLN A 159 1.47 -12.99 -8.78
C GLN A 159 2.65 -13.73 -9.40
N ASN A 160 3.77 -13.04 -9.56
CA ASN A 160 5.00 -13.65 -10.07
C ASN A 160 5.77 -14.45 -9.02
N VAL A 161 5.62 -14.16 -7.73
CA VAL A 161 6.35 -14.77 -6.62
C VAL A 161 5.51 -15.78 -5.87
N ASN A 162 4.20 -15.48 -5.72
CA ASN A 162 3.20 -16.26 -4.99
C ASN A 162 3.57 -16.52 -3.51
N THR A 163 4.25 -15.53 -2.92
CA THR A 163 4.63 -15.51 -1.50
C THR A 163 4.91 -14.07 -1.08
N ASP A 164 4.67 -13.71 0.19
CA ASP A 164 4.95 -12.37 0.68
C ASP A 164 6.46 -12.10 0.74
N LEU A 165 6.90 -10.99 0.16
CA LEU A 165 8.27 -10.48 0.27
C LEU A 165 8.37 -9.52 1.46
N PHE A 166 9.34 -9.74 2.35
CA PHE A 166 9.48 -8.97 3.59
C PHE A 166 10.44 -7.80 3.43
N PHE A 167 10.05 -6.85 2.58
CA PHE A 167 10.77 -5.59 2.37
C PHE A 167 9.93 -4.39 2.79
N ASN A 168 10.58 -3.35 3.32
CA ASN A 168 10.04 -2.00 3.51
C ASN A 168 8.65 -1.95 4.15
N GLY A 169 8.50 -2.54 5.33
CA GLY A 169 7.27 -2.52 6.10
C GLY A 169 6.23 -3.58 5.71
N ASN A 170 6.56 -4.49 4.79
CA ASN A 170 5.67 -5.60 4.46
C ASN A 170 5.73 -6.73 5.49
N SER A 171 4.63 -7.44 5.63
CA SER A 171 4.45 -8.58 6.52
C SER A 171 3.60 -9.65 5.84
N ASN A 172 3.34 -10.75 6.53
CA ASN A 172 2.36 -11.71 6.07
C ASN A 172 1.01 -11.04 5.81
N SER A 173 0.39 -11.37 4.70
CA SER A 173 -0.83 -10.75 4.21
C SER A 173 -1.81 -11.81 3.68
N ASN A 174 -3.07 -11.42 3.50
CA ASN A 174 -4.08 -12.24 2.84
C ASN A 174 -4.10 -12.01 1.32
N ASN A 175 -2.93 -11.84 0.71
CA ASN A 175 -2.85 -11.58 -0.73
C ASN A 175 -3.45 -12.71 -1.58
N GLN A 176 -3.44 -13.96 -1.09
CA GLN A 176 -4.10 -15.08 -1.78
C GLN A 176 -5.62 -14.89 -1.87
N GLU A 177 -6.26 -14.42 -0.80
CA GLU A 177 -7.70 -14.11 -0.82
C GLU A 177 -7.99 -12.94 -1.75
N PHE A 178 -7.15 -11.92 -1.71
CA PHE A 178 -7.27 -10.78 -2.60
C PHE A 178 -7.07 -11.17 -4.07
N ASP A 179 -6.08 -12.01 -4.38
CA ASP A 179 -5.86 -12.54 -5.73
C ASP A 179 -7.06 -13.37 -6.24
N ASN A 180 -7.65 -14.18 -5.38
CA ASN A 180 -8.88 -14.91 -5.70
C ASN A 180 -10.07 -13.96 -5.95
N TYR A 181 -10.17 -12.88 -5.19
CA TYR A 181 -11.17 -11.83 -5.41
C TYR A 181 -10.97 -11.14 -6.77
N LEU A 182 -9.74 -10.77 -7.11
CA LEU A 182 -9.40 -10.19 -8.41
C LEU A 182 -9.78 -11.10 -9.57
N LYS A 183 -9.43 -12.39 -9.46
CA LYS A 183 -9.77 -13.39 -10.48
C LYS A 183 -11.27 -13.53 -10.70
N ARG A 184 -12.08 -13.51 -9.62
CA ARG A 184 -13.55 -13.56 -9.72
C ARG A 184 -14.11 -12.33 -10.44
N LEU A 185 -13.52 -11.16 -10.26
CA LEU A 185 -13.90 -9.93 -10.96
C LEU A 185 -13.33 -9.83 -12.39
N GLY A 186 -12.54 -10.82 -12.83
CA GLY A 186 -11.95 -10.84 -14.17
C GLY A 186 -10.71 -9.98 -14.34
N TYR A 187 -10.10 -9.49 -13.26
CA TYR A 187 -8.85 -8.76 -13.36
C TYR A 187 -7.69 -9.68 -13.73
N LYS A 188 -6.93 -9.27 -14.75
CA LYS A 188 -5.74 -9.97 -15.24
C LYS A 188 -4.61 -8.94 -15.37
N PHE A 189 -3.72 -8.93 -14.40
CA PHE A 189 -2.52 -8.11 -14.46
C PHE A 189 -1.35 -8.94 -14.96
N LYS A 190 -0.44 -8.32 -15.67
CA LYS A 190 0.77 -8.97 -16.17
C LYS A 190 1.92 -7.98 -16.16
N ASN A 191 3.03 -8.38 -15.54
CA ASN A 191 4.28 -7.64 -15.59
C ASN A 191 5.43 -8.64 -15.74
N ASP A 192 6.08 -8.60 -16.89
CA ASP A 192 7.22 -9.47 -17.22
C ASP A 192 8.58 -8.80 -16.97
N ASN A 193 8.59 -7.59 -16.41
CA ASN A 193 9.83 -6.92 -16.03
C ASN A 193 10.54 -7.68 -14.92
N GLN A 194 11.84 -7.47 -14.81
CA GLN A 194 12.68 -8.01 -13.75
C GLN A 194 13.09 -6.95 -12.74
N ASP A 195 12.94 -5.67 -13.08
CA ASP A 195 13.21 -4.50 -12.23
C ASP A 195 11.98 -3.59 -12.26
N PHE A 196 11.36 -3.40 -11.09
CA PHE A 196 10.17 -2.58 -10.95
C PHE A 196 10.03 -2.05 -9.52
N GLY A 197 9.66 -0.78 -9.34
CA GLY A 197 9.42 -0.17 -8.02
C GLY A 197 10.63 -0.18 -7.08
N GLY A 198 11.85 -0.33 -7.61
CA GLY A 198 13.07 -0.46 -6.81
C GLY A 198 13.36 -1.88 -6.32
N TYR A 199 12.67 -2.88 -6.86
CA TYR A 199 12.91 -4.30 -6.58
C TYR A 199 13.35 -5.02 -7.84
N ILE A 200 14.23 -6.03 -7.69
CA ILE A 200 14.62 -6.95 -8.76
C ILE A 200 14.10 -8.33 -8.40
N ILE A 201 13.44 -8.98 -9.35
CA ILE A 201 12.93 -10.35 -9.20
C ILE A 201 13.47 -11.21 -10.33
N CYS A 202 14.37 -12.14 -9.97
CA CYS A 202 14.90 -13.16 -10.86
C CYS A 202 14.24 -14.50 -10.53
N ARG A 203 13.68 -15.17 -11.52
CA ARG A 203 12.98 -16.44 -11.29
C ARG A 203 13.21 -17.46 -12.40
N ASP A 204 13.19 -18.70 -11.99
CA ASP A 204 13.01 -19.87 -12.84
C ASP A 204 11.74 -20.65 -12.44
N LYS A 205 11.59 -21.89 -12.92
CA LYS A 205 10.42 -22.73 -12.63
C LYS A 205 10.21 -23.04 -11.14
N LYS A 206 11.26 -23.02 -10.32
CA LYS A 206 11.23 -23.49 -8.91
C LYS A 206 11.79 -22.48 -7.92
N THR A 207 12.66 -21.59 -8.38
CA THR A 207 13.42 -20.67 -7.52
C THR A 207 13.12 -19.23 -7.89
N CYS A 208 12.93 -18.39 -6.91
CA CYS A 208 12.79 -16.94 -7.03
C CYS A 208 13.82 -16.28 -6.11
N LEU A 209 14.58 -15.34 -6.65
CA LEU A 209 15.45 -14.42 -5.93
C LEU A 209 14.83 -13.03 -6.04
N ALA A 210 14.48 -12.45 -4.91
CA ALA A 210 14.00 -11.06 -4.81
C ALA A 210 15.04 -10.20 -4.09
N LEU A 211 15.34 -9.00 -4.61
CA LEU A 211 16.31 -8.06 -4.06
C LEU A 211 15.71 -6.68 -3.86
N ASP A 212 16.09 -6.01 -2.78
CA ASP A 212 15.87 -4.59 -2.58
C ASP A 212 16.96 -3.79 -3.31
N ALA A 213 16.63 -3.25 -4.48
CA ALA A 213 17.56 -2.55 -5.38
C ALA A 213 17.18 -1.07 -5.58
N GLY A 214 16.54 -0.46 -4.59
CA GLY A 214 16.10 0.92 -4.69
C GLY A 214 16.79 1.85 -3.68
N SER A 215 16.95 3.10 -4.10
CA SER A 215 17.42 4.18 -3.21
C SER A 215 16.43 4.44 -2.08
N THR A 216 16.90 5.07 -1.02
CA THR A 216 16.05 5.52 0.09
C THR A 216 14.94 6.45 -0.43
N PRO A 217 13.68 6.25 -0.01
CA PRO A 217 12.59 7.17 -0.32
C PRO A 217 12.84 8.59 0.18
N ASN A 218 12.16 9.57 -0.41
CA ASN A 218 12.15 10.93 0.13
C ASN A 218 11.60 10.92 1.58
N SER A 219 12.08 11.83 2.44
CA SER A 219 11.75 11.90 3.87
C SER A 219 10.24 11.90 4.18
N LYS A 220 9.40 12.35 3.27
CA LYS A 220 7.94 12.31 3.39
C LYS A 220 7.32 10.91 3.27
N PHE A 221 8.11 9.92 2.81
CA PHE A 221 7.66 8.57 2.46
C PHE A 221 8.43 7.48 3.21
N THR A 222 8.96 7.77 4.39
CA THR A 222 9.90 6.91 5.10
C THR A 222 9.36 6.23 6.35
N GLU A 223 8.09 6.41 6.65
CA GLU A 223 7.46 5.92 7.89
C GLU A 223 7.73 4.42 8.14
N ASN A 224 7.55 3.60 7.12
CA ASN A 224 7.75 2.15 7.19
C ASN A 224 9.01 1.67 6.46
N TYR A 225 9.89 2.59 6.05
CA TYR A 225 11.13 2.24 5.38
C TYR A 225 12.08 1.53 6.34
N GLN A 226 12.75 0.51 5.83
CA GLN A 226 13.75 -0.29 6.52
C GLN A 226 15.10 -0.18 5.80
N SER A 227 16.21 -0.15 6.56
CA SER A 227 17.56 0.00 6.00
C SER A 227 18.09 -1.31 5.40
N GLY A 228 17.27 -1.95 4.58
CA GLY A 228 17.54 -3.25 3.95
C GLY A 228 18.07 -3.16 2.51
N ALA A 229 18.75 -2.06 2.12
CA ALA A 229 19.27 -1.95 0.76
C ALA A 229 20.23 -3.10 0.42
N LEU A 230 20.11 -3.63 -0.79
CA LEU A 230 20.76 -4.83 -1.31
C LEU A 230 20.44 -6.12 -0.52
N SER A 231 19.50 -6.08 0.43
CA SER A 231 19.01 -7.32 1.02
C SER A 231 18.25 -8.16 0.00
N PHE A 232 18.20 -9.46 0.24
CA PHE A 232 17.58 -10.41 -0.67
C PHE A 232 16.75 -11.45 0.07
N GLU A 233 15.83 -12.07 -0.65
CA GLU A 233 15.08 -13.25 -0.22
C GLU A 233 15.18 -14.32 -1.29
N ILE A 234 15.36 -15.57 -0.85
CA ILE A 234 15.37 -16.77 -1.73
C ILE A 234 14.18 -17.63 -1.40
N ILE A 235 13.37 -17.88 -2.42
CA ILE A 235 12.16 -18.70 -2.33
C ILE A 235 12.30 -19.88 -3.28
N ARG A 236 12.04 -21.09 -2.79
CA ARG A 236 12.05 -22.30 -3.60
C ARG A 236 10.80 -23.13 -3.34
N ASN A 237 10.09 -23.48 -4.41
CA ASN A 237 8.80 -24.17 -4.32
C ASN A 237 7.83 -23.49 -3.34
N GLN A 238 7.72 -22.16 -3.42
CA GLN A 238 6.89 -21.29 -2.56
C GLN A 238 7.29 -21.28 -1.06
N LYS A 239 8.44 -21.85 -0.71
CA LYS A 239 8.98 -21.81 0.66
C LYS A 239 10.19 -20.88 0.69
N LYS A 240 10.23 -19.98 1.67
CA LYS A 240 11.39 -19.13 1.91
C LYS A 240 12.53 -19.94 2.46
N LEU A 241 13.70 -19.88 1.80
CA LEU A 241 14.96 -20.41 2.27
C LEU A 241 15.76 -19.33 3.00
N ILE A 242 15.75 -18.11 2.47
CA ILE A 242 16.34 -16.92 3.07
C ILE A 242 15.25 -15.85 3.09
N SER A 243 15.09 -15.18 4.23
CA SER A 243 14.05 -14.18 4.45
C SER A 243 14.57 -13.01 5.27
N ASN A 244 14.08 -11.82 5.02
CA ASN A 244 14.22 -10.68 5.91
C ASN A 244 13.26 -10.82 7.10
N CYS A 245 13.39 -9.94 8.11
CA CYS A 245 12.56 -10.00 9.33
C CYS A 245 11.10 -9.59 9.09
N GLY A 246 10.84 -8.73 8.09
CA GLY A 246 9.51 -8.18 7.83
C GLY A 246 9.09 -7.09 8.81
N TYR A 247 7.77 -6.92 8.97
CA TYR A 247 7.13 -5.93 9.83
C TYR A 247 6.21 -6.62 10.85
N PHE A 248 6.17 -6.14 12.09
CA PHE A 248 5.58 -6.81 13.25
C PHE A 248 4.22 -6.22 13.69
N GLY A 249 3.46 -5.66 12.76
CA GLY A 249 2.11 -5.12 13.04
C GLY A 249 2.15 -3.97 14.06
N GLU A 250 1.44 -4.13 15.17
CA GLU A 250 1.33 -3.10 16.23
C GLU A 250 2.48 -3.12 17.25
N ASN A 251 3.51 -3.95 17.06
CA ASN A 251 4.65 -4.02 17.97
C ASN A 251 5.71 -2.96 17.66
N ASP A 252 5.55 -1.76 18.20
CA ASP A 252 6.44 -0.63 17.93
C ASP A 252 7.92 -0.90 18.26
N LYS A 253 8.22 -1.66 19.32
CA LYS A 253 9.61 -1.99 19.69
C LYS A 253 10.27 -2.86 18.62
N LEU A 254 9.59 -3.92 18.18
CA LEU A 254 10.11 -4.78 17.13
C LEU A 254 10.19 -4.03 15.79
N ASN A 255 9.24 -3.15 15.50
CA ASN A 255 9.27 -2.32 14.29
C ASN A 255 10.43 -1.32 14.30
N GLN A 256 10.82 -0.77 15.44
CA GLN A 256 12.03 0.06 15.54
C GLN A 256 13.31 -0.76 15.29
N ILE A 257 13.41 -1.97 15.84
CA ILE A 257 14.53 -2.89 15.60
C ILE A 257 14.58 -3.27 14.11
N SER A 258 13.44 -3.59 13.50
CA SER A 258 13.34 -4.01 12.10
C SER A 258 13.76 -2.94 11.08
N LYS A 259 13.92 -1.68 11.51
CA LYS A 259 14.45 -0.61 10.65
C LYS A 259 15.97 -0.68 10.45
N SER A 260 16.68 -1.45 11.26
CA SER A 260 18.14 -1.62 11.17
C SER A 260 18.55 -2.56 10.03
N SER A 261 19.70 -2.29 9.40
CA SER A 261 20.30 -3.22 8.42
C SER A 261 20.60 -4.59 9.02
N ALA A 262 20.90 -4.68 10.32
CA ALA A 262 21.21 -5.93 11.02
C ALA A 262 20.05 -6.94 11.05
N THR A 263 18.84 -6.53 10.74
CA THR A 263 17.66 -7.41 10.67
C THR A 263 17.34 -7.88 9.25
N HIS A 264 18.21 -7.57 8.30
CA HIS A 264 18.06 -7.91 6.88
C HIS A 264 19.26 -8.71 6.38
N ASN A 265 19.08 -9.45 5.30
CA ASN A 265 20.16 -10.21 4.63
C ASN A 265 21.03 -9.27 3.78
N THR A 266 21.76 -8.36 4.43
CA THR A 266 22.62 -7.37 3.80
C THR A 266 23.84 -7.08 4.67
N LEU A 267 24.82 -6.34 4.13
CA LEU A 267 26.03 -5.96 4.84
C LEU A 267 25.74 -4.95 5.97
N VAL A 268 26.38 -5.17 7.12
CA VAL A 268 26.46 -4.23 8.24
C VAL A 268 27.93 -3.98 8.57
N ILE A 269 28.30 -2.71 8.78
CA ILE A 269 29.69 -2.31 9.15
C ILE A 269 29.63 -1.66 10.54
N ASP A 270 30.38 -2.21 11.50
CA ASP A 270 30.50 -1.69 12.87
C ASP A 270 29.13 -1.38 13.53
N ASP A 271 28.18 -2.29 13.41
CA ASP A 271 26.80 -2.14 13.94
C ASP A 271 26.02 -0.93 13.36
N HIS A 272 26.49 -0.34 12.24
CA HIS A 272 25.82 0.77 11.58
C HIS A 272 25.00 0.32 10.39
N SER A 273 23.77 0.85 10.35
CA SER A 273 22.88 0.65 9.20
C SER A 273 23.31 1.48 7.98
N SER A 274 23.04 0.95 6.79
CA SER A 274 23.30 1.63 5.51
C SER A 274 22.55 2.96 5.37
N SER A 275 21.40 3.11 6.04
CA SER A 275 20.65 4.37 6.20
C SER A 275 20.43 4.67 7.68
N TYR A 276 20.44 5.94 8.06
CA TYR A 276 20.14 6.34 9.44
C TYR A 276 18.73 6.89 9.54
N ILE A 277 17.90 6.17 10.28
CA ILE A 277 16.48 6.47 10.55
C ILE A 277 16.36 6.74 12.06
N ASN A 278 15.78 7.88 12.45
CA ASN A 278 15.54 8.16 13.87
C ASN A 278 14.24 7.50 14.37
N ASN A 279 13.97 7.62 15.68
CA ASN A 279 12.77 7.04 16.33
C ASN A 279 11.44 7.61 15.77
N SER A 280 11.45 8.81 15.21
CA SER A 280 10.29 9.41 14.52
C SER A 280 10.18 9.03 13.06
N SER A 281 10.91 8.02 12.61
CA SER A 281 10.95 7.53 11.23
C SER A 281 11.45 8.56 10.20
N MET A 282 12.14 9.62 10.66
CA MET A 282 12.79 10.57 9.77
C MET A 282 14.17 10.06 9.35
N ILE A 283 14.46 10.14 8.08
CA ILE A 283 15.77 9.80 7.56
C ILE A 283 16.72 10.99 7.71
N HIS A 284 17.76 10.80 8.52
CA HIS A 284 18.88 11.74 8.62
C HIS A 284 19.94 11.49 7.55
N ARG A 285 20.12 10.24 7.16
CA ARG A 285 21.03 9.84 6.09
C ARG A 285 20.37 8.76 5.25
N GLY A 286 20.00 9.10 4.04
CA GLY A 286 19.58 8.16 3.01
C GLY A 286 20.76 7.66 2.19
N LEU A 287 20.50 6.69 1.34
CA LEU A 287 21.46 6.15 0.37
C LEU A 287 20.91 6.25 -1.05
N LYS A 288 21.83 6.20 -2.02
CA LYS A 288 21.55 6.11 -3.46
C LYS A 288 22.15 4.83 -4.02
N ILE A 289 21.43 4.21 -4.92
CA ILE A 289 21.98 3.14 -5.75
C ILE A 289 22.89 3.77 -6.79
N LEU A 290 24.16 3.37 -6.80
CA LEU A 290 25.20 3.88 -7.69
C LEU A 290 25.37 3.01 -8.93
N LYS A 291 25.15 1.69 -8.78
CA LYS A 291 25.29 0.72 -9.87
C LYS A 291 24.08 -0.21 -9.85
N LYS A 292 23.50 -0.44 -11.01
CA LYS A 292 22.48 -1.45 -11.24
C LYS A 292 22.68 -2.05 -12.62
N LYS A 293 23.14 -3.30 -12.67
CA LYS A 293 23.30 -4.05 -13.91
C LYS A 293 22.68 -5.42 -13.75
N ILE A 294 21.78 -5.77 -14.65
CA ILE A 294 21.06 -7.03 -14.63
C ILE A 294 21.35 -7.74 -15.95
N ILE A 295 21.82 -8.96 -15.89
CA ILE A 295 22.10 -9.82 -17.04
C ILE A 295 21.27 -11.10 -16.88
N PHE A 296 20.47 -11.41 -17.88
CA PHE A 296 19.70 -12.63 -17.97
C PHE A 296 20.21 -13.45 -19.15
N GLU A 297 20.74 -14.62 -18.85
CA GLU A 297 21.19 -15.59 -19.82
C GLU A 297 20.32 -16.86 -19.68
N LYS A 298 20.39 -17.74 -20.67
CA LYS A 298 19.58 -18.95 -20.70
C LYS A 298 19.72 -19.82 -19.44
N ASN A 299 20.90 -19.82 -18.81
CA ASN A 299 21.26 -20.72 -17.72
C ASN A 299 21.61 -20.01 -16.41
N TYR A 300 21.69 -18.68 -16.38
CA TYR A 300 22.03 -17.93 -15.18
C TYR A 300 21.50 -16.51 -15.19
N TRP A 301 21.38 -15.92 -14.01
CA TRP A 301 21.19 -14.50 -13.80
C TRP A 301 22.45 -13.91 -13.16
N LYS A 302 22.77 -12.70 -13.53
CA LYS A 302 23.80 -11.92 -12.86
C LYS A 302 23.24 -10.55 -12.55
N VAL A 303 23.28 -10.18 -11.26
CA VAL A 303 22.84 -8.86 -10.78
C VAL A 303 24.04 -8.22 -10.07
N GLU A 304 24.44 -7.04 -10.53
CA GLU A 304 25.48 -6.23 -9.92
C GLU A 304 24.83 -4.94 -9.41
N LEU A 305 24.92 -4.72 -8.11
CA LEU A 305 24.34 -3.56 -7.41
C LEU A 305 25.40 -2.91 -6.54
N ALA A 306 25.33 -1.56 -6.41
CA ALA A 306 26.14 -0.85 -5.44
C ALA A 306 25.40 0.35 -4.89
N HIS A 307 25.67 0.71 -3.62
CA HIS A 307 25.12 1.90 -2.99
C HIS A 307 26.16 2.66 -2.13
N ASP A 308 25.87 3.95 -1.89
CA ASP A 308 26.73 4.89 -1.14
C ASP A 308 26.43 4.95 0.38
N GLY A 309 25.62 4.06 0.93
CA GLY A 309 25.15 4.14 2.31
C GLY A 309 26.26 4.19 3.37
N TYR A 310 27.43 3.62 3.07
CA TYR A 310 28.60 3.60 3.95
C TYR A 310 29.68 4.61 3.55
N LEU A 311 29.56 5.27 2.39
CA LEU A 311 30.59 6.14 1.83
C LEU A 311 30.97 7.29 2.77
N LYS A 312 29.98 8.01 3.32
CA LYS A 312 30.21 9.18 4.16
C LYS A 312 30.94 8.86 5.49
N LYS A 313 30.75 7.66 6.04
CA LYS A 313 31.29 7.31 7.36
C LYS A 313 32.54 6.45 7.26
N TYR A 314 32.60 5.58 6.29
CA TYR A 314 33.65 4.56 6.17
C TYR A 314 34.45 4.67 4.87
N ASP A 315 34.17 5.69 4.07
CA ASP A 315 34.78 5.87 2.73
C ASP A 315 34.66 4.59 1.85
N SER A 316 33.53 3.89 2.02
CA SER A 316 33.31 2.57 1.40
C SER A 316 31.96 2.51 0.69
N ILE A 317 31.96 1.85 -0.46
CA ILE A 317 30.77 1.52 -1.26
C ILE A 317 30.45 0.04 -1.01
N HIS A 318 29.19 -0.26 -0.75
CA HIS A 318 28.71 -1.62 -0.70
C HIS A 318 28.33 -2.08 -2.11
N GLU A 319 29.03 -3.10 -2.59
CA GLU A 319 28.81 -3.72 -3.90
C GLU A 319 28.49 -5.22 -3.75
#